data_9936065b35ebb323401b93591ec096d7
#
_entry.id   9936065b35ebb323401b93591ec096d7
#
_cell.length_a   1.000
_cell.length_b   1.000
_cell.length_c   1.000
_cell.angle_alpha   90.00
_cell.angle_beta   90.00
_cell.angle_gamma   90.00
#
_symmetry.space_group_name_H-M   'P 1'
#
loop_
_entity.id
_entity.type
_entity.pdbx_description
1 polymer ?
#
loop_
_entity_poly.entity_id
_entity_poly.type
_entity_poly.pdbx_seq_one_letter_code
_entity_poly.pdbx_strand_id
1 'polypeptide(L)'
;MEFERYTDRARQVIEEAEVEAQRLGQSEVGTAHLLLSLLRQEDEVAVRALRALGVPPALLHQEINRRFRRGDSSDPGSRPPSLLSKTVLELSYTEAMSLGHDRIGTEHILLGLIRAENGIAGRALASAGVELAQARLRVIGIRASLAPQESLTTLRSLSRNLHAEALREPVEVVGRRPDIDRVLQVLSRRARNVALLVGDPGVGKTSIATGLAQAVVRQEVPSRFLGRSVLRLDITALFTDPRHHGRFTEVMAELVGDILRSSNLVLFLDNALSVVRTREGQAEALAFFRPVFDVPGVSIVAATGSADHRRWERDSGLDRRIQPVPVAEPAPEDVLQILRSARQRLIDHHEVVITDEALAAAARLAHGYLPGHALPGAAIDLLDEASAQVRSGPVPPGTTPSVTEEVVTRTAGAAAALPVAPRPPVLSPPVPHDPTVWSMS
;
A
#
# COMPACT_ATOMS: atom_id res chain seq x y z
N MET A 1 9.36 14.37 -32.35
CA MET A 1 9.20 13.76 -31.03
C MET A 1 9.38 14.85 -29.98
N GLU A 2 8.45 15.01 -29.06
CA GLU A 2 8.58 15.99 -27.98
C GLU A 2 9.57 15.45 -26.94
N PHE A 3 10.86 15.74 -27.12
CA PHE A 3 11.94 15.30 -26.22
C PHE A 3 11.81 15.87 -24.79
N GLU A 4 11.01 16.92 -24.60
CA GLU A 4 10.75 17.51 -23.28
C GLU A 4 10.08 16.57 -22.29
N ARG A 5 9.40 15.55 -22.77
CA ARG A 5 8.73 14.54 -21.93
C ARG A 5 9.67 13.46 -21.40
N TYR A 6 10.90 13.38 -21.91
CA TYR A 6 11.87 12.39 -21.47
C TYR A 6 12.77 12.94 -20.36
N THR A 7 13.21 12.05 -19.46
CA THR A 7 14.30 12.38 -18.54
C THR A 7 15.60 12.51 -19.30
N ASP A 8 16.61 13.20 -18.74
CA ASP A 8 17.90 13.38 -19.39
C ASP A 8 18.56 12.04 -19.72
N ARG A 9 18.44 11.06 -18.80
CA ARG A 9 18.94 9.70 -19.02
C ARG A 9 18.20 8.94 -20.11
N ALA A 10 16.89 9.08 -20.20
CA ALA A 10 16.12 8.45 -21.28
C ALA A 10 16.44 9.07 -22.65
N ARG A 11 16.68 10.39 -22.71
CA ARG A 11 17.18 11.06 -23.93
C ARG A 11 18.54 10.53 -24.33
N GLN A 12 19.46 10.40 -23.39
CA GLN A 12 20.77 9.84 -23.61
C GLN A 12 20.70 8.42 -24.19
N VAL A 13 19.80 7.56 -23.67
CA VAL A 13 19.58 6.19 -24.24
C VAL A 13 19.16 6.25 -25.69
N ILE A 14 18.29 7.19 -26.08
CA ILE A 14 17.82 7.32 -27.48
C ILE A 14 18.97 7.81 -28.39
N GLU A 15 19.74 8.79 -27.96
CA GLU A 15 20.90 9.33 -28.69
C GLU A 15 22.00 8.26 -28.84
N GLU A 16 22.33 7.54 -27.77
CA GLU A 16 23.33 6.47 -27.81
C GLU A 16 22.87 5.30 -28.68
N ALA A 17 21.54 5.05 -28.81
CA ALA A 17 21.01 4.03 -29.70
C ALA A 17 21.28 4.36 -31.19
N GLU A 18 21.31 5.64 -31.56
CA GLU A 18 21.69 6.08 -32.90
C GLU A 18 23.19 5.80 -33.17
N VAL A 19 24.05 6.13 -32.20
CA VAL A 19 25.50 5.83 -32.28
C VAL A 19 25.74 4.32 -32.40
N GLU A 20 24.96 3.51 -31.63
CA GLU A 20 25.08 2.06 -31.69
C GLU A 20 24.63 1.48 -33.03
N ALA A 21 23.57 2.04 -33.63
CA ALA A 21 23.11 1.68 -34.97
C ALA A 21 24.19 1.97 -36.02
N GLN A 22 24.84 3.14 -35.92
CA GLN A 22 25.94 3.50 -36.81
C GLN A 22 27.13 2.55 -36.64
N ARG A 23 27.54 2.26 -35.40
CA ARG A 23 28.64 1.32 -35.10
C ARG A 23 28.40 -0.08 -35.66
N LEU A 24 27.13 -0.50 -35.71
CA LEU A 24 26.71 -1.81 -36.20
C LEU A 24 26.36 -1.83 -37.71
N GLY A 25 26.57 -0.70 -38.41
CA GLY A 25 26.35 -0.58 -39.86
C GLY A 25 24.88 -0.67 -40.28
N GLN A 26 23.96 -0.30 -39.39
CA GLN A 26 22.52 -0.30 -39.67
C GLN A 26 22.05 1.06 -40.23
N SER A 27 21.05 1.04 -41.10
CA SER A 27 20.46 2.25 -41.68
C SER A 27 19.41 2.90 -40.80
N GLU A 28 18.92 2.17 -39.79
CA GLU A 28 17.86 2.63 -38.87
C GLU A 28 18.16 2.22 -37.43
N VAL A 29 17.62 3.00 -36.47
CA VAL A 29 17.66 2.63 -35.05
C VAL A 29 16.57 1.61 -34.77
N GLY A 30 16.95 0.34 -34.62
CA GLY A 30 16.05 -0.75 -34.23
C GLY A 30 15.94 -0.94 -32.71
N THR A 31 15.03 -1.80 -32.26
CA THR A 31 14.80 -2.10 -30.84
C THR A 31 16.03 -2.69 -30.14
N ALA A 32 16.89 -3.42 -30.86
CA ALA A 32 18.15 -3.92 -30.33
C ALA A 32 19.09 -2.79 -29.89
N HIS A 33 19.19 -1.72 -30.67
CA HIS A 33 20.02 -0.56 -30.35
C HIS A 33 19.54 0.16 -29.11
N LEU A 34 18.20 0.33 -28.96
CA LEU A 34 17.60 0.90 -27.75
C LEU A 34 17.91 0.05 -26.52
N LEU A 35 17.81 -1.27 -26.63
CA LEU A 35 18.14 -2.15 -25.49
C LEU A 35 19.63 -2.13 -25.17
N LEU A 36 20.51 -2.15 -26.16
CA LEU A 36 21.96 -2.10 -25.94
C LEU A 36 22.40 -0.81 -25.25
N SER A 37 21.87 0.36 -25.67
CA SER A 37 22.11 1.65 -25.02
C SER A 37 21.60 1.66 -23.60
N LEU A 38 20.38 1.15 -23.38
CA LEU A 38 19.75 1.07 -22.06
C LEU A 38 20.59 0.24 -21.10
N LEU A 39 21.14 -0.89 -21.53
CA LEU A 39 21.96 -1.78 -20.71
C LEU A 39 23.29 -1.15 -20.27
N ARG A 40 23.76 -0.08 -20.93
CA ARG A 40 24.96 0.67 -20.52
C ARG A 40 24.70 1.59 -19.33
N GLN A 41 23.46 1.91 -19.06
CA GLN A 41 23.07 2.78 -17.95
C GLN A 41 22.94 1.98 -16.65
N GLU A 42 24.05 1.47 -16.11
CA GLU A 42 24.10 0.43 -15.07
C GLU A 42 23.37 0.79 -13.77
N ASP A 43 23.34 2.05 -13.39
CA ASP A 43 22.74 2.55 -12.14
C ASP A 43 21.27 2.95 -12.29
N GLU A 44 20.76 2.96 -13.52
CA GLU A 44 19.39 3.37 -13.82
C GLU A 44 18.35 2.30 -13.45
N VAL A 45 17.12 2.76 -13.24
CA VAL A 45 15.98 1.93 -12.78
C VAL A 45 15.77 0.72 -13.69
N ALA A 46 15.92 0.88 -15.00
CA ALA A 46 15.76 -0.18 -15.98
C ALA A 46 16.71 -1.35 -15.73
N VAL A 47 18.01 -1.09 -15.60
CA VAL A 47 19.03 -2.12 -15.40
C VAL A 47 18.92 -2.74 -14.01
N ARG A 48 18.62 -1.94 -13.00
CA ARG A 48 18.35 -2.44 -11.64
C ARG A 48 17.13 -3.38 -11.62
N ALA A 49 16.08 -3.07 -12.38
CA ALA A 49 14.89 -3.93 -12.49
C ALA A 49 15.24 -5.28 -13.17
N LEU A 50 16.02 -5.28 -14.24
CA LEU A 50 16.50 -6.50 -14.89
C LEU A 50 17.35 -7.36 -13.93
N ARG A 51 18.29 -6.76 -13.20
CA ARG A 51 19.10 -7.47 -12.19
C ARG A 51 18.22 -8.07 -11.08
N ALA A 52 17.19 -7.35 -10.63
CA ALA A 52 16.26 -7.82 -9.62
C ALA A 52 15.33 -8.96 -10.12
N LEU A 53 15.19 -9.11 -11.43
CA LEU A 53 14.54 -10.25 -12.08
C LEU A 53 15.50 -11.44 -12.33
N GLY A 54 16.76 -11.34 -11.88
CA GLY A 54 17.77 -12.37 -12.13
C GLY A 54 18.33 -12.36 -13.55
N VAL A 55 18.12 -11.29 -14.30
CA VAL A 55 18.57 -11.15 -15.69
C VAL A 55 19.72 -10.14 -15.77
N PRO A 56 20.98 -10.62 -15.75
CA PRO A 56 22.14 -9.75 -15.86
C PRO A 56 22.27 -9.18 -17.29
N PRO A 57 22.77 -7.94 -17.46
CA PRO A 57 23.01 -7.32 -18.77
C PRO A 57 23.78 -8.19 -19.76
N ALA A 58 24.76 -8.93 -19.27
CA ALA A 58 25.58 -9.83 -20.11
C ALA A 58 24.77 -10.91 -20.81
N LEU A 59 23.73 -11.45 -20.18
CA LEU A 59 22.83 -12.43 -20.78
C LEU A 59 22.08 -11.82 -21.97
N LEU A 60 21.55 -10.62 -21.80
CA LEU A 60 20.82 -9.91 -22.86
C LEU A 60 21.73 -9.51 -24.02
N HIS A 61 22.99 -9.11 -23.74
CA HIS A 61 23.99 -8.89 -24.80
C HIS A 61 24.21 -10.15 -25.63
N GLN A 62 24.35 -11.32 -25.02
CA GLN A 62 24.49 -12.58 -25.73
C GLN A 62 23.24 -12.90 -26.57
N GLU A 63 22.06 -12.72 -26.00
CA GLU A 63 20.79 -12.97 -26.68
C GLU A 63 20.55 -12.05 -27.87
N ILE A 64 20.95 -10.79 -27.77
CA ILE A 64 20.88 -9.84 -28.87
C ILE A 64 21.87 -10.25 -29.97
N ASN A 65 23.14 -10.55 -29.64
CA ASN A 65 24.17 -10.92 -30.60
C ASN A 65 23.82 -12.17 -31.37
N ARG A 66 23.11 -13.13 -30.78
CA ARG A 66 22.64 -14.36 -31.50
C ARG A 66 21.59 -14.02 -32.58
N ARG A 67 20.81 -12.97 -32.41
CA ARG A 67 19.70 -12.60 -33.30
C ARG A 67 20.03 -11.47 -34.24
N PHE A 68 21.06 -10.70 -33.92
CA PHE A 68 21.43 -9.47 -34.61
C PHE A 68 22.45 -9.79 -35.74
N ARG A 69 22.18 -9.31 -36.95
CA ARG A 69 23.13 -9.33 -38.05
C ARG A 69 23.70 -7.93 -38.24
N ARG A 70 25.03 -7.83 -38.36
CA ARG A 70 25.69 -6.59 -38.68
C ARG A 70 25.25 -6.11 -40.07
N GLY A 71 24.98 -4.81 -40.21
CA GLY A 71 24.66 -4.20 -41.50
C GLY A 71 25.92 -3.75 -42.25
N ASP A 72 25.74 -3.35 -43.49
CA ASP A 72 26.82 -2.89 -44.40
C ASP A 72 26.71 -1.37 -44.69
N SER A 73 25.84 -0.64 -43.95
CA SER A 73 25.67 0.79 -44.19
C SER A 73 26.87 1.58 -43.70
N SER A 74 27.54 2.28 -44.61
CA SER A 74 28.65 3.19 -44.35
C SER A 74 28.24 4.68 -44.41
N ASP A 75 26.95 4.94 -44.55
CA ASP A 75 26.43 6.32 -44.61
C ASP A 75 26.73 7.06 -43.30
N PRO A 76 27.35 8.26 -43.32
CA PRO A 76 27.63 9.07 -42.13
C PRO A 76 26.41 9.84 -41.59
N GLY A 77 25.25 9.77 -42.26
CA GLY A 77 24.05 10.51 -41.90
C GLY A 77 23.35 10.01 -40.62
N SER A 78 22.40 10.82 -40.17
CA SER A 78 21.52 10.46 -39.02
C SER A 78 20.73 9.18 -39.29
N ARG A 79 20.54 8.37 -38.27
CA ARG A 79 19.79 7.10 -38.31
C ARG A 79 18.37 7.28 -37.79
N PRO A 80 17.35 7.33 -38.67
CA PRO A 80 15.98 7.45 -38.21
C PRO A 80 15.57 6.20 -37.40
N PRO A 81 14.68 6.36 -36.40
CA PRO A 81 14.12 5.22 -35.70
C PRO A 81 13.23 4.40 -36.65
N SER A 82 13.41 3.06 -36.61
CA SER A 82 12.55 2.12 -37.32
C SER A 82 11.10 2.24 -36.85
N LEU A 83 10.16 1.73 -37.66
CA LEU A 83 8.73 1.74 -37.29
C LEU A 83 8.51 1.12 -35.90
N LEU A 84 9.16 -0.02 -35.64
CA LEU A 84 9.02 -0.72 -34.36
C LEU A 84 9.65 0.05 -33.19
N SER A 85 10.76 0.76 -33.40
CA SER A 85 11.33 1.65 -32.38
C SER A 85 10.44 2.84 -32.07
N LYS A 86 9.75 3.40 -33.05
CA LYS A 86 8.71 4.43 -32.81
C LYS A 86 7.58 3.87 -31.96
N THR A 87 7.08 2.68 -32.29
CA THR A 87 6.07 1.99 -31.46
C THR A 87 6.55 1.77 -30.02
N VAL A 88 7.81 1.38 -29.82
CA VAL A 88 8.39 1.23 -28.46
C VAL A 88 8.33 2.55 -27.69
N LEU A 89 8.68 3.66 -28.31
CA LEU A 89 8.66 4.97 -27.67
C LEU A 89 7.22 5.44 -27.32
N GLU A 90 6.24 5.13 -28.19
CA GLU A 90 4.82 5.35 -27.92
C GLU A 90 4.32 4.47 -26.75
N LEU A 91 4.72 3.19 -26.73
CA LEU A 91 4.42 2.30 -25.63
C LEU A 91 5.09 2.75 -24.33
N SER A 92 6.32 3.28 -24.39
CA SER A 92 7.01 3.86 -23.23
C SER A 92 6.24 5.04 -22.62
N TYR A 93 5.67 5.90 -23.47
CA TYR A 93 4.76 6.96 -23.02
C TYR A 93 3.51 6.39 -22.34
N THR A 94 2.90 5.37 -22.95
CA THR A 94 1.72 4.71 -22.38
C THR A 94 2.05 4.08 -20.99
N GLU A 95 3.22 3.45 -20.86
CA GLU A 95 3.67 2.91 -19.58
C GLU A 95 3.91 4.01 -18.53
N ALA A 96 4.53 5.14 -18.93
CA ALA A 96 4.72 6.27 -18.02
C ALA A 96 3.37 6.80 -17.52
N MET A 97 2.40 7.00 -18.40
CA MET A 97 1.06 7.46 -18.04
C MET A 97 0.33 6.45 -17.15
N SER A 98 0.44 5.14 -17.45
CA SER A 98 -0.21 4.10 -16.65
C SER A 98 0.36 3.99 -15.24
N LEU A 99 1.65 4.30 -15.08
CA LEU A 99 2.33 4.34 -13.79
C LEU A 99 2.20 5.71 -13.08
N GLY A 100 1.52 6.69 -13.70
CA GLY A 100 1.31 8.02 -13.16
C GLY A 100 2.59 8.87 -13.10
N HIS A 101 3.51 8.67 -14.03
CA HIS A 101 4.75 9.42 -14.11
C HIS A 101 4.66 10.54 -15.16
N ASP A 102 5.09 11.75 -14.78
CA ASP A 102 5.02 12.93 -15.67
C ASP A 102 6.09 12.92 -16.77
N ARG A 103 7.18 12.15 -16.57
CA ARG A 103 8.29 12.05 -17.52
C ARG A 103 8.65 10.60 -17.84
N ILE A 104 9.05 10.38 -19.08
CA ILE A 104 9.47 9.07 -19.58
C ILE A 104 10.92 8.81 -19.16
N GLY A 105 11.14 7.87 -18.25
CA GLY A 105 12.47 7.41 -17.80
C GLY A 105 12.96 6.17 -18.55
N THR A 106 14.17 5.73 -18.22
CA THR A 106 14.79 4.50 -18.77
C THR A 106 13.94 3.26 -18.53
N GLU A 107 13.28 3.17 -17.38
CA GLU A 107 12.36 2.10 -17.02
C GLU A 107 11.16 2.01 -17.95
N HIS A 108 10.62 3.13 -18.40
CA HIS A 108 9.50 3.12 -19.34
C HIS A 108 9.92 2.65 -20.73
N ILE A 109 11.15 2.99 -21.15
CA ILE A 109 11.75 2.43 -22.38
C ILE A 109 11.88 0.93 -22.26
N LEU A 110 12.35 0.42 -21.13
CA LEU A 110 12.41 -1.03 -20.87
C LEU A 110 11.03 -1.68 -20.98
N LEU A 111 10.01 -1.12 -20.31
CA LEU A 111 8.64 -1.66 -20.35
C LEU A 111 8.06 -1.61 -21.76
N GLY A 112 8.31 -0.53 -22.53
CA GLY A 112 7.94 -0.42 -23.93
C GLY A 112 8.60 -1.49 -24.81
N LEU A 113 9.89 -1.79 -24.59
CA LEU A 113 10.63 -2.85 -25.27
C LEU A 113 10.07 -4.25 -24.98
N ILE A 114 9.70 -4.53 -23.71
CA ILE A 114 9.07 -5.79 -23.32
C ILE A 114 7.71 -5.94 -24.00
N ARG A 115 6.91 -4.88 -24.00
CA ARG A 115 5.55 -4.88 -24.55
C ARG A 115 5.52 -4.99 -26.08
N ALA A 116 6.58 -4.54 -26.76
CA ALA A 116 6.69 -4.57 -28.22
C ALA A 116 7.09 -5.95 -28.79
N GLU A 117 7.02 -7.00 -28.06
CA GLU A 117 7.31 -8.44 -28.31
C GLU A 117 8.00 -8.82 -29.64
N ASN A 118 7.58 -8.24 -30.77
CA ASN A 118 8.01 -8.59 -32.12
C ASN A 118 9.44 -8.11 -32.50
N GLY A 119 10.06 -7.23 -31.69
CA GLY A 119 11.41 -6.74 -31.94
C GLY A 119 12.50 -7.70 -31.46
N ILE A 120 13.74 -7.47 -31.92
CA ILE A 120 14.90 -8.23 -31.45
C ILE A 120 15.03 -8.10 -29.92
N ALA A 121 14.82 -6.89 -29.36
CA ALA A 121 14.85 -6.66 -27.93
C ALA A 121 13.75 -7.39 -27.19
N GLY A 122 12.49 -7.30 -27.65
CA GLY A 122 11.36 -7.99 -27.03
C GLY A 122 11.57 -9.51 -26.98
N ARG A 123 12.02 -10.10 -28.09
CA ARG A 123 12.35 -11.54 -28.15
C ARG A 123 13.55 -11.92 -27.27
N ALA A 124 14.56 -11.05 -27.13
CA ALA A 124 15.69 -11.30 -26.23
C ALA A 124 15.26 -11.27 -24.77
N LEU A 125 14.43 -10.28 -24.38
CA LEU A 125 13.87 -10.17 -23.05
C LEU A 125 12.95 -11.35 -22.71
N ALA A 126 12.05 -11.73 -23.62
CA ALA A 126 11.18 -12.90 -23.45
C ALA A 126 11.97 -14.21 -23.31
N SER A 127 13.03 -14.41 -24.11
CA SER A 127 13.90 -15.58 -24.00
C SER A 127 14.68 -15.63 -22.68
N ALA A 128 14.94 -14.46 -22.07
CA ALA A 128 15.54 -14.36 -20.75
C ALA A 128 14.50 -14.49 -19.62
N GLY A 129 13.23 -14.76 -19.91
CA GLY A 129 12.16 -14.94 -18.92
C GLY A 129 11.62 -13.62 -18.34
N VAL A 130 11.83 -12.49 -19.03
CA VAL A 130 11.32 -11.19 -18.56
C VAL A 130 9.87 -11.04 -18.96
N GLU A 131 8.97 -11.08 -17.98
CA GLU A 131 7.54 -10.83 -18.15
C GLU A 131 7.20 -9.38 -17.80
N LEU A 132 6.28 -8.76 -18.58
CA LEU A 132 5.89 -7.36 -18.41
C LEU A 132 5.34 -7.07 -16.99
N ALA A 133 4.49 -7.95 -16.46
CA ALA A 133 3.89 -7.77 -15.14
C ALA A 133 4.95 -7.74 -14.03
N GLN A 134 5.90 -8.68 -14.08
CA GLN A 134 7.00 -8.75 -13.11
C GLN A 134 7.96 -7.57 -13.25
N ALA A 135 8.27 -7.15 -14.49
CA ALA A 135 9.12 -6.00 -14.75
C ALA A 135 8.50 -4.70 -14.18
N ARG A 136 7.20 -4.48 -14.37
CA ARG A 136 6.47 -3.35 -13.76
C ARG A 136 6.59 -3.33 -12.24
N LEU A 137 6.38 -4.48 -11.59
CA LEU A 137 6.51 -4.59 -10.13
C LEU A 137 7.91 -4.20 -9.65
N ARG A 138 8.96 -4.66 -10.33
CA ARG A 138 10.34 -4.32 -9.97
C ARG A 138 10.64 -2.84 -10.18
N VAL A 139 10.20 -2.27 -11.30
CA VAL A 139 10.31 -0.83 -11.58
C VAL A 139 9.65 0.00 -10.48
N ILE A 140 8.39 -0.33 -10.11
CA ILE A 140 7.65 0.36 -9.04
C ILE A 140 8.42 0.28 -7.71
N GLY A 141 8.87 -0.91 -7.32
CA GLY A 141 9.60 -1.11 -6.06
C GLY A 141 10.93 -0.34 -6.02
N ILE A 142 11.69 -0.32 -7.11
CA ILE A 142 12.96 0.41 -7.20
C ILE A 142 12.72 1.91 -7.17
N ARG A 143 11.76 2.45 -7.93
CA ARG A 143 11.44 3.88 -7.89
C ARG A 143 10.97 4.33 -6.51
N ALA A 144 10.14 3.55 -5.84
CA ALA A 144 9.74 3.83 -4.46
C ALA A 144 10.95 3.91 -3.50
N SER A 145 12.01 3.13 -3.76
CA SER A 145 13.25 3.18 -2.97
C SER A 145 14.18 4.34 -3.34
N LEU A 146 14.05 4.88 -4.55
CA LEU A 146 14.88 5.98 -5.08
C LEU A 146 14.24 7.36 -4.93
N ALA A 147 12.97 7.45 -4.52
CA ALA A 147 12.35 8.73 -4.22
C ALA A 147 13.22 9.49 -3.20
N PRO A 148 13.51 10.80 -3.44
CA PRO A 148 14.45 11.54 -2.60
C PRO A 148 14.07 11.41 -1.13
N GLN A 149 14.95 10.79 -0.34
CA GLN A 149 14.70 10.54 1.08
C GLN A 149 14.62 11.84 1.90
N GLU A 150 15.23 12.90 1.38
CA GLU A 150 15.36 14.18 2.08
C GLU A 150 14.11 15.07 2.02
N SER A 151 13.18 14.84 1.09
CA SER A 151 12.02 15.74 0.90
C SER A 151 10.72 15.30 1.58
N LEU A 152 10.64 14.08 2.15
CA LEU A 152 9.44 13.51 2.77
C LEU A 152 9.71 12.92 4.15
N THR A 153 10.54 13.59 4.94
CA THR A 153 11.03 13.08 6.23
C THR A 153 9.92 12.86 7.24
N THR A 154 8.99 13.80 7.33
CA THR A 154 7.90 13.75 8.31
C THR A 154 6.87 12.68 7.92
N LEU A 155 6.47 12.62 6.66
CA LEU A 155 5.56 11.58 6.17
C LEU A 155 6.14 10.17 6.39
N ARG A 156 7.42 9.97 6.13
CA ARG A 156 8.08 8.67 6.30
C ARG A 156 8.26 8.27 7.75
N SER A 157 8.60 9.21 8.64
CA SER A 157 8.76 8.93 10.06
C SER A 157 7.45 8.55 10.74
N LEU A 158 6.32 9.06 10.23
CA LEU A 158 4.99 8.86 10.78
C LEU A 158 4.17 7.79 10.04
N SER A 159 4.71 7.20 8.97
CA SER A 159 3.98 6.22 8.17
C SER A 159 4.70 4.88 8.06
N ARG A 160 3.90 3.81 7.93
CA ARG A 160 4.36 2.48 7.53
C ARG A 160 4.03 2.27 6.06
N ASN A 161 4.98 1.77 5.30
CA ASN A 161 4.80 1.49 3.88
C ASN A 161 4.21 0.09 3.67
N LEU A 162 2.88 0.01 3.61
CA LEU A 162 2.16 -1.25 3.41
C LEU A 162 2.47 -1.89 2.04
N HIS A 163 2.81 -1.08 1.03
CA HIS A 163 3.22 -1.59 -0.27
C HIS A 163 4.56 -2.32 -0.19
N ALA A 164 5.53 -1.76 0.54
CA ALA A 164 6.82 -2.41 0.77
C ALA A 164 6.69 -3.67 1.64
N GLU A 165 5.79 -3.66 2.63
CA GLU A 165 5.47 -4.83 3.46
C GLU A 165 4.83 -5.94 2.61
N ALA A 166 3.87 -5.61 1.74
CA ALA A 166 3.23 -6.58 0.84
C ALA A 166 4.21 -7.23 -0.16
N LEU A 167 5.29 -6.52 -0.53
CA LEU A 167 6.35 -7.07 -1.39
C LEU A 167 7.28 -8.04 -0.64
N ARG A 168 7.47 -7.83 0.67
CA ARG A 168 8.39 -8.66 1.49
C ARG A 168 7.71 -9.91 2.01
N GLU A 169 6.51 -9.75 2.54
CA GLU A 169 5.73 -10.84 3.17
C GLU A 169 4.30 -10.77 2.62
N PRO A 170 3.95 -11.54 1.59
CA PRO A 170 2.60 -11.61 1.07
C PRO A 170 1.70 -12.42 2.01
N VAL A 171 1.31 -11.85 3.16
CA VAL A 171 0.28 -12.44 4.02
C VAL A 171 -1.06 -12.29 3.32
N GLU A 172 -1.70 -13.38 2.94
CA GLU A 172 -2.99 -13.35 2.26
C GLU A 172 -4.08 -12.75 3.15
N VAL A 173 -4.75 -11.71 2.64
CA VAL A 173 -5.90 -11.10 3.33
C VAL A 173 -7.16 -11.83 2.89
N VAL A 174 -7.66 -12.69 3.78
CA VAL A 174 -8.82 -13.55 3.54
C VAL A 174 -10.13 -12.80 3.72
N GLY A 175 -11.12 -13.06 2.86
CA GLY A 175 -12.51 -12.63 3.02
C GLY A 175 -12.77 -11.13 2.81
N ARG A 176 -11.77 -10.33 2.40
CA ARG A 176 -11.90 -8.86 2.30
C ARG A 176 -11.92 -8.31 0.87
N ARG A 177 -11.97 -9.18 -0.13
CA ARG A 177 -11.99 -8.73 -1.53
C ARG A 177 -13.17 -7.81 -1.84
N PRO A 178 -14.42 -8.07 -1.41
CA PRO A 178 -15.55 -7.17 -1.67
C PRO A 178 -15.37 -5.78 -1.04
N ASP A 179 -14.79 -5.72 0.16
CA ASP A 179 -14.50 -4.46 0.85
C ASP A 179 -13.44 -3.64 0.11
N ILE A 180 -12.36 -4.31 -0.37
CA ILE A 180 -11.30 -3.69 -1.17
C ILE A 180 -11.86 -3.14 -2.48
N ASP A 181 -12.67 -3.91 -3.19
CA ASP A 181 -13.30 -3.48 -4.44
C ASP A 181 -14.24 -2.29 -4.20
N ARG A 182 -14.96 -2.27 -3.08
CA ARG A 182 -15.79 -1.12 -2.67
C ARG A 182 -14.95 0.12 -2.38
N VAL A 183 -13.83 -0.01 -1.69
CA VAL A 183 -12.87 1.09 -1.46
C VAL A 183 -12.37 1.64 -2.80
N LEU A 184 -11.89 0.78 -3.70
CA LEU A 184 -11.42 1.18 -5.03
C LEU A 184 -12.50 1.91 -5.84
N GLN A 185 -13.74 1.45 -5.74
CA GLN A 185 -14.88 2.09 -6.38
C GLN A 185 -15.12 3.50 -5.82
N VAL A 186 -15.05 3.69 -4.50
CA VAL A 186 -15.19 5.00 -3.85
C VAL A 186 -14.07 5.92 -4.28
N LEU A 187 -12.81 5.47 -4.18
CA LEU A 187 -11.63 6.25 -4.57
C LEU A 187 -11.62 6.61 -6.06
N SER A 188 -12.40 5.92 -6.88
CA SER A 188 -12.53 6.18 -8.32
C SER A 188 -13.54 7.26 -8.67
N ARG A 189 -14.32 7.74 -7.72
CA ARG A 189 -15.35 8.75 -7.94
C ARG A 189 -14.73 10.15 -8.16
N ARG A 190 -15.42 11.00 -8.89
CA ARG A 190 -15.05 12.41 -9.05
C ARG A 190 -15.37 13.23 -7.79
N ALA A 191 -16.47 12.92 -7.13
CA ALA A 191 -16.91 13.49 -5.86
C ALA A 191 -17.13 12.37 -4.85
N ARG A 192 -16.99 12.65 -3.55
CA ARG A 192 -17.03 11.66 -2.47
C ARG A 192 -16.01 10.54 -2.68
N ASN A 193 -14.78 10.95 -2.91
CA ASN A 193 -13.65 10.09 -3.25
C ASN A 193 -12.74 9.75 -2.06
N VAL A 194 -13.15 10.09 -0.85
CA VAL A 194 -12.51 9.65 0.40
C VAL A 194 -13.31 8.50 0.98
N ALA A 195 -12.69 7.33 1.11
CA ALA A 195 -13.33 6.16 1.70
C ALA A 195 -13.16 6.17 3.23
N LEU A 196 -14.27 6.11 3.97
CA LEU A 196 -14.25 5.99 5.42
C LEU A 196 -14.71 4.59 5.83
N LEU A 197 -13.78 3.73 6.25
CA LEU A 197 -14.07 2.42 6.79
C LEU A 197 -14.70 2.57 8.19
N VAL A 198 -15.93 2.13 8.32
CA VAL A 198 -16.69 2.21 9.57
C VAL A 198 -16.94 0.80 10.10
N GLY A 199 -16.50 0.51 11.30
CA GLY A 199 -16.72 -0.80 11.91
C GLY A 199 -16.11 -0.88 13.30
N ASP A 200 -16.51 -1.88 14.07
CA ASP A 200 -16.08 -2.06 15.44
C ASP A 200 -14.58 -2.40 15.56
N PRO A 201 -13.95 -2.18 16.71
CA PRO A 201 -12.58 -2.60 16.95
C PRO A 201 -12.39 -4.09 16.66
N GLY A 202 -11.29 -4.46 16.01
CA GLY A 202 -11.00 -5.86 15.68
C GLY A 202 -11.66 -6.40 14.40
N VAL A 203 -12.58 -5.66 13.75
CA VAL A 203 -13.29 -6.14 12.56
C VAL A 203 -12.40 -6.30 11.32
N GLY A 204 -11.17 -5.80 11.32
CA GLY A 204 -10.22 -5.95 10.21
C GLY A 204 -10.14 -4.75 9.26
N LYS A 205 -10.41 -3.52 9.71
CA LYS A 205 -10.25 -2.30 8.88
C LYS A 205 -8.83 -2.12 8.36
N THR A 206 -7.82 -2.36 9.19
CA THR A 206 -6.41 -2.30 8.81
C THR A 206 -6.05 -3.39 7.81
N SER A 207 -6.67 -4.58 7.92
CA SER A 207 -6.48 -5.68 6.96
C SER A 207 -6.97 -5.29 5.56
N ILE A 208 -8.03 -4.49 5.44
CA ILE A 208 -8.51 -3.97 4.14
C ILE A 208 -7.44 -3.08 3.50
N ALA A 209 -6.77 -2.22 4.29
CA ALA A 209 -5.67 -1.39 3.78
C ALA A 209 -4.47 -2.23 3.33
N THR A 210 -4.12 -3.28 4.10
CA THR A 210 -3.07 -4.24 3.72
C THR A 210 -3.45 -4.99 2.44
N GLY A 211 -4.69 -5.46 2.33
CA GLY A 211 -5.21 -6.13 1.12
C GLY A 211 -5.25 -5.21 -0.09
N LEU A 212 -5.56 -3.91 0.10
CA LEU A 212 -5.47 -2.92 -0.96
C LEU A 212 -4.02 -2.75 -1.45
N ALA A 213 -3.04 -2.71 -0.54
CA ALA A 213 -1.64 -2.66 -0.90
C ALA A 213 -1.21 -3.89 -1.70
N GLN A 214 -1.66 -5.09 -1.29
CA GLN A 214 -1.42 -6.34 -2.02
C GLN A 214 -2.06 -6.33 -3.40
N ALA A 215 -3.31 -5.84 -3.51
CA ALA A 215 -4.00 -5.72 -4.79
C ALA A 215 -3.26 -4.77 -5.74
N VAL A 216 -2.70 -3.66 -5.24
CA VAL A 216 -1.85 -2.75 -6.02
C VAL A 216 -0.58 -3.47 -6.50
N VAL A 217 0.10 -4.20 -5.61
CA VAL A 217 1.31 -5.00 -5.93
C VAL A 217 1.01 -6.05 -6.98
N ARG A 218 -0.10 -6.77 -6.86
CA ARG A 218 -0.53 -7.82 -7.81
C ARG A 218 -1.16 -7.25 -9.09
N GLN A 219 -1.30 -5.92 -9.19
CA GLN A 219 -1.98 -5.24 -10.31
C GLN A 219 -3.47 -5.62 -10.48
N GLU A 220 -4.10 -6.06 -9.42
CA GLU A 220 -5.53 -6.40 -9.36
C GLU A 220 -6.40 -5.18 -9.06
N VAL A 221 -5.98 -4.01 -9.53
CA VAL A 221 -6.64 -2.73 -9.32
C VAL A 221 -6.86 -1.99 -10.65
N PRO A 222 -7.83 -1.06 -10.73
CA PRO A 222 -7.98 -0.21 -11.90
C PRO A 222 -6.68 0.53 -12.24
N SER A 223 -6.43 0.79 -13.53
CA SER A 223 -5.19 1.38 -14.06
C SER A 223 -4.73 2.64 -13.33
N ARG A 224 -5.66 3.48 -12.90
CA ARG A 224 -5.37 4.71 -12.14
C ARG A 224 -4.71 4.49 -10.77
N PHE A 225 -4.73 3.26 -10.23
CA PHE A 225 -4.08 2.89 -8.96
C PHE A 225 -2.80 2.10 -9.16
N LEU A 226 -2.46 1.74 -10.40
CA LEU A 226 -1.20 1.07 -10.69
C LEU A 226 -0.03 1.98 -10.30
N GLY A 227 0.99 1.40 -9.67
CA GLY A 227 2.18 2.13 -9.26
C GLY A 227 2.01 3.07 -8.07
N ARG A 228 0.84 3.10 -7.41
CA ARG A 228 0.65 3.90 -6.21
C ARG A 228 1.27 3.25 -4.99
N SER A 229 1.91 4.05 -4.17
CA SER A 229 2.34 3.62 -2.83
C SER A 229 1.18 3.66 -1.87
N VAL A 230 1.01 2.61 -1.05
CA VAL A 230 0.01 2.59 0.03
C VAL A 230 0.75 2.80 1.34
N LEU A 231 0.51 3.95 1.99
CA LEU A 231 1.11 4.30 3.26
C LEU A 231 0.05 4.30 4.37
N ARG A 232 0.34 3.64 5.48
CA ARG A 232 -0.45 3.74 6.71
C ARG A 232 0.15 4.83 7.59
N LEU A 233 -0.60 5.88 7.84
CA LEU A 233 -0.20 6.98 8.71
C LEU A 233 -0.65 6.67 10.15
N ASP A 234 0.30 6.68 11.07
CA ASP A 234 0.05 6.57 12.50
C ASP A 234 -0.01 7.96 13.14
N ILE A 235 -1.23 8.50 13.21
CA ILE A 235 -1.44 9.81 13.84
C ILE A 235 -1.24 9.72 15.37
N THR A 236 -1.39 8.53 15.96
CA THR A 236 -1.15 8.34 17.40
C THR A 236 0.30 8.65 17.76
N ALA A 237 1.24 8.30 16.89
CA ALA A 237 2.65 8.59 17.09
C ALA A 237 2.93 10.09 17.24
N LEU A 238 2.14 10.98 16.62
CA LEU A 238 2.28 12.43 16.77
C LEU A 238 2.02 12.91 18.20
N PHE A 239 1.15 12.22 18.94
CA PHE A 239 0.79 12.60 20.31
C PHE A 239 1.62 11.89 21.36
N THR A 240 2.18 10.74 21.04
CA THR A 240 2.91 9.89 21.98
C THR A 240 4.41 10.05 21.90
N ASP A 241 4.95 10.50 20.76
CA ASP A 241 6.40 10.68 20.58
C ASP A 241 6.87 11.98 21.27
N PRO A 242 7.80 11.88 22.25
CA PRO A 242 8.35 13.06 22.94
C PRO A 242 8.97 14.08 21.99
N ARG A 243 9.46 13.68 20.82
CA ARG A 243 10.04 14.56 19.79
C ARG A 243 9.02 15.54 19.20
N HIS A 244 7.73 15.21 19.29
CA HIS A 244 6.64 16.00 18.73
C HIS A 244 5.86 16.79 19.81
N HIS A 245 6.23 16.65 21.08
CA HIS A 245 5.57 17.34 22.20
C HIS A 245 5.64 18.87 22.03
N GLY A 246 4.50 19.51 22.02
CA GLY A 246 4.39 20.97 21.85
C GLY A 246 4.56 21.49 20.41
N ARG A 247 4.87 20.62 19.43
CA ARG A 247 5.10 20.98 18.02
C ARG A 247 4.03 20.42 17.08
N PHE A 248 2.88 20.06 17.59
CA PHE A 248 1.83 19.39 16.81
C PHE A 248 1.47 20.13 15.52
N THR A 249 1.18 21.44 15.61
CA THR A 249 0.81 22.26 14.45
C THR A 249 1.92 22.32 13.39
N GLU A 250 3.16 22.42 13.84
CA GLU A 250 4.34 22.47 12.97
C GLU A 250 4.55 21.12 12.24
N VAL A 251 4.53 20.02 12.97
CA VAL A 251 4.69 18.66 12.42
C VAL A 251 3.53 18.32 11.48
N MET A 252 2.30 18.72 11.79
CA MET A 252 1.15 18.55 10.90
C MET A 252 1.30 19.38 9.61
N ALA A 253 1.80 20.60 9.70
CA ALA A 253 2.06 21.42 8.51
C ALA A 253 3.15 20.82 7.61
N GLU A 254 4.23 20.31 8.20
CA GLU A 254 5.28 19.57 7.48
C GLU A 254 4.71 18.30 6.82
N LEU A 255 3.92 17.51 7.56
CA LEU A 255 3.27 16.30 7.06
C LEU A 255 2.37 16.59 5.85
N VAL A 256 1.50 17.60 5.97
CA VAL A 256 0.65 18.04 4.87
C VAL A 256 1.50 18.53 3.70
N GLY A 257 2.56 19.28 3.95
CA GLY A 257 3.52 19.71 2.93
C GLY A 257 4.16 18.52 2.22
N ASP A 258 4.54 17.46 2.94
CA ASP A 258 5.07 16.22 2.35
C ASP A 258 4.03 15.50 1.49
N ILE A 259 2.79 15.41 1.95
CA ILE A 259 1.69 14.80 1.19
C ILE A 259 1.39 15.60 -0.09
N LEU A 260 1.38 16.93 -0.02
CA LEU A 260 1.15 17.82 -1.17
C LEU A 260 2.24 17.69 -2.25
N ARG A 261 3.49 17.39 -1.84
CA ARG A 261 4.61 17.10 -2.75
C ARG A 261 4.63 15.68 -3.27
N SER A 262 3.84 14.78 -2.66
CA SER A 262 3.76 13.38 -3.06
C SER A 262 2.83 13.23 -4.26
N SER A 263 3.23 12.44 -5.23
CA SER A 263 2.37 11.96 -6.31
C SER A 263 2.17 10.45 -6.17
N ASN A 264 1.04 9.93 -6.66
CA ASN A 264 0.76 8.50 -6.69
C ASN A 264 0.70 7.81 -5.30
N LEU A 265 -0.05 8.41 -4.39
CA LEU A 265 -0.18 7.97 -3.02
C LEU A 265 -1.62 7.53 -2.70
N VAL A 266 -1.74 6.39 -2.01
CA VAL A 266 -2.93 6.02 -1.24
C VAL A 266 -2.55 6.13 0.23
N LEU A 267 -3.18 7.05 0.94
CA LEU A 267 -2.93 7.30 2.35
C LEU A 267 -4.02 6.62 3.17
N PHE A 268 -3.63 5.69 4.04
CA PHE A 268 -4.52 5.07 5.01
C PHE A 268 -4.35 5.74 6.37
N LEU A 269 -5.40 6.40 6.82
CA LEU A 269 -5.46 7.06 8.13
C LEU A 269 -6.13 6.11 9.13
N ASP A 270 -5.31 5.41 9.93
CA ASP A 270 -5.83 4.49 10.93
C ASP A 270 -6.18 5.24 12.20
N ASN A 271 -7.41 5.01 12.70
CA ASN A 271 -7.93 5.63 13.92
C ASN A 271 -7.74 7.16 14.01
N ALA A 272 -7.67 7.84 12.86
CA ALA A 272 -7.37 9.26 12.76
C ALA A 272 -8.26 10.16 13.63
N LEU A 273 -9.40 9.64 14.09
CA LEU A 273 -10.43 10.37 14.79
C LEU A 273 -10.56 10.02 16.26
N SER A 274 -10.04 8.87 16.67
CA SER A 274 -10.12 8.43 18.06
C SER A 274 -9.02 9.01 18.94
N VAL A 275 -7.92 9.47 18.33
CA VAL A 275 -6.74 9.96 19.04
C VAL A 275 -6.97 11.33 19.68
N VAL A 276 -7.84 12.14 19.10
CA VAL A 276 -8.12 13.48 19.62
C VAL A 276 -9.40 13.46 20.45
N ARG A 277 -9.26 13.30 21.75
CA ARG A 277 -10.40 13.20 22.68
C ARG A 277 -11.14 14.52 22.91
N THR A 278 -10.56 15.68 22.56
CA THR A 278 -11.20 16.98 22.72
C THR A 278 -11.88 17.41 21.42
N ARG A 279 -13.06 18.04 21.53
CA ARG A 279 -13.81 18.57 20.37
C ARG A 279 -12.97 19.54 19.52
N GLU A 280 -12.17 20.36 20.18
CA GLU A 280 -11.30 21.36 19.56
C GLU A 280 -10.17 20.69 18.78
N GLY A 281 -9.48 19.72 19.35
CA GLY A 281 -8.39 19.03 18.67
C GLY A 281 -8.83 18.12 17.51
N GLN A 282 -10.07 17.57 17.54
CA GLN A 282 -10.64 16.81 16.41
C GLN A 282 -10.90 17.72 15.21
N ALA A 283 -11.46 18.90 15.46
CA ALA A 283 -11.72 19.89 14.43
C ALA A 283 -10.41 20.43 13.83
N GLU A 284 -9.38 20.63 14.65
CA GLU A 284 -8.06 21.06 14.20
C GLU A 284 -7.34 20.00 13.36
N ALA A 285 -7.27 18.75 13.81
CA ALA A 285 -6.64 17.67 13.07
C ALA A 285 -7.27 17.48 11.68
N LEU A 286 -8.60 17.55 11.60
CA LEU A 286 -9.33 17.46 10.34
C LEU A 286 -9.13 18.69 9.44
N ALA A 287 -9.04 19.88 10.02
CA ALA A 287 -8.75 21.11 9.28
C ALA A 287 -7.40 21.01 8.56
N PHE A 288 -6.40 20.39 9.18
CA PHE A 288 -5.10 20.14 8.54
C PHE A 288 -5.16 19.20 7.34
N PHE A 289 -6.05 18.20 7.34
CA PHE A 289 -6.18 17.27 6.20
C PHE A 289 -7.08 17.81 5.09
N ARG A 290 -7.83 18.89 5.29
CA ARG A 290 -8.68 19.48 4.23
C ARG A 290 -7.93 19.76 2.92
N PRO A 291 -6.73 20.36 2.92
CA PRO A 291 -5.98 20.60 1.70
C PRO A 291 -5.61 19.30 0.96
N VAL A 292 -5.40 18.21 1.71
CA VAL A 292 -4.98 16.91 1.16
C VAL A 292 -6.10 16.23 0.37
N PHE A 293 -7.37 16.48 0.71
CA PHE A 293 -8.51 15.85 0.02
C PHE A 293 -8.65 16.27 -1.46
N ASP A 294 -8.04 17.39 -1.86
CA ASP A 294 -8.13 17.93 -3.22
C ASP A 294 -6.86 17.69 -4.05
N VAL A 295 -5.86 16.99 -3.50
CA VAL A 295 -4.58 16.79 -4.17
C VAL A 295 -4.71 15.78 -5.30
N PRO A 296 -4.43 16.17 -6.56
CA PRO A 296 -4.36 15.22 -7.65
C PRO A 296 -3.30 14.14 -7.37
N GLY A 297 -3.65 12.87 -7.61
CA GLY A 297 -2.72 11.76 -7.38
C GLY A 297 -2.69 11.21 -5.95
N VAL A 298 -3.32 11.88 -4.98
CA VAL A 298 -3.48 11.37 -3.61
C VAL A 298 -4.91 10.81 -3.45
N SER A 299 -5.02 9.62 -2.88
CA SER A 299 -6.28 9.01 -2.49
C SER A 299 -6.27 8.71 -1.00
N ILE A 300 -7.39 8.91 -0.32
CA ILE A 300 -7.46 8.77 1.13
C ILE A 300 -8.47 7.70 1.51
N VAL A 301 -8.01 6.79 2.36
CA VAL A 301 -8.82 5.80 3.07
C VAL A 301 -8.66 6.10 4.55
N ALA A 302 -9.74 6.38 5.24
CA ALA A 302 -9.73 6.58 6.68
C ALA A 302 -10.46 5.43 7.38
N ALA A 303 -10.12 5.15 8.64
CA ALA A 303 -10.79 4.15 9.46
C ALA A 303 -11.29 4.76 10.77
N THR A 304 -12.49 4.36 11.19
CA THR A 304 -13.11 4.81 12.43
C THR A 304 -13.96 3.72 13.07
N GLY A 305 -14.23 3.87 14.35
CA GLY A 305 -15.20 3.05 15.08
C GLY A 305 -16.64 3.45 14.77
N SER A 306 -17.58 2.51 14.90
CA SER A 306 -19.02 2.76 14.72
C SER A 306 -19.57 3.86 15.65
N ALA A 307 -19.04 3.95 16.87
CA ALA A 307 -19.44 4.97 17.85
C ALA A 307 -18.95 6.37 17.45
N ASP A 308 -17.73 6.48 16.91
CA ASP A 308 -17.14 7.74 16.51
C ASP A 308 -17.74 8.27 15.21
N HIS A 309 -18.10 7.37 14.29
CA HIS A 309 -18.78 7.74 13.05
C HIS A 309 -20.08 8.51 13.30
N ARG A 310 -20.90 8.09 14.26
CA ARG A 310 -22.14 8.80 14.64
C ARG A 310 -21.92 10.22 15.17
N ARG A 311 -20.73 10.51 15.70
CA ARG A 311 -20.34 11.87 16.12
C ARG A 311 -19.95 12.73 14.92
N TRP A 312 -19.41 12.11 13.90
CA TRP A 312 -18.94 12.74 12.65
C TRP A 312 -20.05 13.17 11.70
N GLU A 313 -21.13 12.42 11.65
CA GLU A 313 -22.31 12.74 10.82
C GLU A 313 -22.91 14.12 11.11
N ARG A 314 -22.54 14.71 12.27
CA ARG A 314 -23.01 16.03 12.68
C ARG A 314 -22.15 17.20 12.18
N ASP A 315 -20.97 16.93 11.61
CA ASP A 315 -20.08 17.97 11.10
C ASP A 315 -20.28 18.14 9.58
N SER A 316 -21.13 19.11 9.21
CA SER A 316 -21.63 19.33 7.85
C SER A 316 -20.57 19.72 6.80
N GLY A 317 -19.35 20.11 7.23
CA GLY A 317 -18.30 20.58 6.32
C GLY A 317 -17.52 19.44 5.60
N LEU A 318 -17.40 18.27 6.22
CA LEU A 318 -16.63 17.13 5.71
C LEU A 318 -17.49 16.11 4.95
N ASP A 319 -18.79 16.10 5.19
CA ASP A 319 -19.75 15.11 4.69
C ASP A 319 -19.78 14.99 3.17
N ARG A 320 -19.53 16.05 2.44
CA ARG A 320 -19.65 16.07 0.96
C ARG A 320 -18.55 15.27 0.24
N ARG A 321 -17.40 15.00 0.86
CA ARG A 321 -16.24 14.33 0.26
C ARG A 321 -16.04 12.90 0.75
N ILE A 322 -16.58 12.61 1.91
CA ILE A 322 -16.42 11.33 2.60
C ILE A 322 -17.56 10.40 2.23
N GLN A 323 -17.21 9.17 1.87
CA GLN A 323 -18.16 8.09 1.64
C GLN A 323 -17.94 7.01 2.69
N PRO A 324 -18.88 6.79 3.61
CA PRO A 324 -18.83 5.67 4.53
C PRO A 324 -18.86 4.32 3.78
N VAL A 325 -17.99 3.43 4.22
CA VAL A 325 -17.92 2.04 3.79
C VAL A 325 -18.05 1.19 5.06
N PRO A 326 -19.24 0.64 5.34
CA PRO A 326 -19.41 -0.20 6.50
C PRO A 326 -18.63 -1.50 6.34
N VAL A 327 -17.88 -1.85 7.39
CA VAL A 327 -17.09 -3.08 7.46
C VAL A 327 -17.76 -4.05 8.43
N ALA A 328 -18.33 -5.11 7.90
CA ALA A 328 -18.95 -6.17 8.69
C ALA A 328 -17.94 -7.22 9.15
N GLU A 329 -18.31 -7.99 10.17
CA GLU A 329 -17.54 -9.17 10.55
C GLU A 329 -17.46 -10.16 9.38
N PRO A 330 -16.33 -10.87 9.24
CA PRO A 330 -16.21 -11.95 8.25
C PRO A 330 -17.20 -13.08 8.51
N ALA A 331 -17.50 -13.85 7.47
CA ALA A 331 -18.27 -15.09 7.63
C ALA A 331 -17.52 -16.10 8.55
N PRO A 332 -18.20 -16.98 9.27
CA PRO A 332 -17.56 -17.93 10.19
C PRO A 332 -16.46 -18.76 9.53
N GLU A 333 -16.62 -19.13 8.27
CA GLU A 333 -15.65 -19.90 7.49
C GLU A 333 -14.37 -19.07 7.24
N ASP A 334 -14.54 -17.78 6.92
CA ASP A 334 -13.44 -16.84 6.72
C ASP A 334 -12.71 -16.58 8.04
N VAL A 335 -13.41 -16.51 9.18
CA VAL A 335 -12.78 -16.35 10.50
C VAL A 335 -11.79 -17.47 10.76
N LEU A 336 -12.19 -18.73 10.57
CA LEU A 336 -11.28 -19.87 10.76
C LEU A 336 -10.08 -19.82 9.82
N GLN A 337 -10.28 -19.42 8.56
CA GLN A 337 -9.19 -19.27 7.61
C GLN A 337 -8.23 -18.13 8.01
N ILE A 338 -8.75 -17.02 8.51
CA ILE A 338 -7.96 -15.92 9.06
C ILE A 338 -7.13 -16.37 10.26
N LEU A 339 -7.74 -17.12 11.20
CA LEU A 339 -7.04 -17.66 12.37
C LEU A 339 -5.95 -18.65 11.97
N ARG A 340 -6.17 -19.50 10.96
CA ARG A 340 -5.14 -20.39 10.41
C ARG A 340 -3.98 -19.59 9.81
N SER A 341 -4.24 -18.51 9.11
CA SER A 341 -3.18 -17.65 8.55
C SER A 341 -2.41 -16.89 9.64
N ALA A 342 -3.06 -16.56 10.76
CA ALA A 342 -2.42 -15.90 11.91
C ALA A 342 -1.64 -16.85 12.81
N ARG A 343 -1.98 -18.17 12.79
CA ARG A 343 -1.45 -19.21 13.68
C ARG A 343 0.08 -19.25 13.72
N GLN A 344 0.73 -19.21 12.55
CA GLN A 344 2.19 -19.34 12.50
C GLN A 344 2.88 -18.20 13.24
N ARG A 345 2.39 -16.97 13.11
CA ARG A 345 2.95 -15.81 13.82
C ARG A 345 2.81 -15.92 15.34
N LEU A 346 1.68 -16.46 15.82
CA LEU A 346 1.48 -16.72 17.24
C LEU A 346 2.40 -17.85 17.76
N ILE A 347 2.56 -18.92 16.97
CA ILE A 347 3.49 -20.02 17.26
C ILE A 347 4.91 -19.50 17.37
N ASP A 348 5.37 -18.69 16.39
CA ASP A 348 6.73 -18.16 16.35
C ASP A 348 7.00 -17.17 17.49
N HIS A 349 5.97 -16.41 17.89
CA HIS A 349 6.10 -15.43 18.98
C HIS A 349 6.12 -16.06 20.37
N HIS A 350 5.22 -17.02 20.63
CA HIS A 350 5.06 -17.62 21.96
C HIS A 350 5.81 -18.95 22.11
N GLU A 351 6.36 -19.50 21.03
CA GLU A 351 7.03 -20.81 21.00
C GLU A 351 6.13 -21.94 21.54
N VAL A 352 4.85 -21.96 21.13
CA VAL A 352 3.82 -22.92 21.51
C VAL A 352 3.25 -23.61 20.27
N VAL A 353 2.59 -24.76 20.46
CA VAL A 353 1.78 -25.39 19.40
C VAL A 353 0.33 -24.95 19.60
N ILE A 354 -0.36 -24.56 18.51
CA ILE A 354 -1.78 -24.21 18.55
C ILE A 354 -2.57 -25.22 17.71
N THR A 355 -3.52 -25.91 18.33
CA THR A 355 -4.32 -26.95 17.66
C THR A 355 -5.45 -26.36 16.83
N ASP A 356 -6.00 -27.13 15.88
CA ASP A 356 -7.16 -26.68 15.07
C ASP A 356 -8.42 -26.54 15.93
N GLU A 357 -8.58 -27.38 16.98
CA GLU A 357 -9.67 -27.29 17.93
C GLU A 357 -9.59 -25.99 18.76
N ALA A 358 -8.36 -25.53 19.08
CA ALA A 358 -8.15 -24.24 19.75
C ALA A 358 -8.58 -23.07 18.85
N LEU A 359 -8.29 -23.10 17.54
CA LEU A 359 -8.74 -22.09 16.59
C LEU A 359 -10.28 -22.06 16.50
N ALA A 360 -10.92 -23.23 16.42
CA ALA A 360 -12.38 -23.34 16.38
C ALA A 360 -13.02 -22.83 17.68
N ALA A 361 -12.44 -23.16 18.83
CA ALA A 361 -12.89 -22.66 20.14
C ALA A 361 -12.76 -21.14 20.24
N ALA A 362 -11.64 -20.58 19.81
CA ALA A 362 -11.42 -19.13 19.81
C ALA A 362 -12.45 -18.39 18.93
N ALA A 363 -12.72 -18.89 17.72
CA ALA A 363 -13.74 -18.32 16.84
C ALA A 363 -15.14 -18.34 17.50
N ARG A 364 -15.47 -19.37 18.24
CA ARG A 364 -16.78 -19.55 18.90
C ARG A 364 -16.92 -18.70 20.17
N LEU A 365 -15.86 -18.56 20.96
CA LEU A 365 -15.91 -17.98 22.30
C LEU A 365 -15.52 -16.50 22.35
N ALA A 366 -14.94 -15.95 21.29
CA ALA A 366 -14.36 -14.62 21.27
C ALA A 366 -15.34 -13.49 21.61
N HIS A 367 -16.60 -13.56 21.19
CA HIS A 367 -17.61 -12.54 21.54
C HIS A 367 -17.89 -12.45 23.04
N GLY A 368 -17.80 -13.58 23.76
CA GLY A 368 -17.92 -13.59 25.21
C GLY A 368 -16.66 -13.12 25.94
N TYR A 369 -15.51 -13.28 25.30
CA TYR A 369 -14.20 -12.93 25.87
C TYR A 369 -13.97 -11.42 25.89
N LEU A 370 -14.21 -10.73 24.77
CA LEU A 370 -14.03 -9.27 24.63
C LEU A 370 -15.32 -8.60 24.15
N PRO A 371 -16.26 -8.26 25.05
CA PRO A 371 -17.48 -7.57 24.66
C PRO A 371 -17.20 -6.22 23.98
N GLY A 372 -17.77 -6.01 22.80
CA GLY A 372 -17.58 -4.80 22.01
C GLY A 372 -16.37 -4.84 21.04
N HIS A 373 -15.67 -5.95 20.97
CA HIS A 373 -14.68 -6.24 19.93
C HIS A 373 -15.25 -7.22 18.92
N ALA A 374 -14.98 -6.95 17.66
CA ALA A 374 -15.48 -7.74 16.55
C ALA A 374 -14.51 -8.88 16.17
N LEU A 375 -15.05 -9.90 15.52
CA LEU A 375 -14.26 -10.90 14.82
C LEU A 375 -13.59 -10.30 13.57
N PRO A 376 -12.37 -10.76 13.20
CA PRO A 376 -11.59 -11.82 13.84
C PRO A 376 -10.70 -11.34 14.99
N GLY A 377 -10.63 -10.04 15.28
CA GLY A 377 -9.71 -9.46 16.26
C GLY A 377 -9.86 -10.10 17.63
N ALA A 378 -11.07 -10.15 18.16
CA ALA A 378 -11.35 -10.75 19.48
C ALA A 378 -10.89 -12.23 19.58
N ALA A 379 -10.96 -13.00 18.48
CA ALA A 379 -10.49 -14.38 18.46
C ALA A 379 -8.97 -14.48 18.41
N ILE A 380 -8.31 -13.56 17.71
CA ILE A 380 -6.84 -13.48 17.69
C ILE A 380 -6.33 -13.09 19.08
N ASP A 381 -6.94 -12.08 19.73
CA ASP A 381 -6.57 -11.64 21.08
C ASP A 381 -6.76 -12.76 22.11
N LEU A 382 -7.83 -13.56 21.99
CA LEU A 382 -8.06 -14.73 22.84
C LEU A 382 -6.99 -15.80 22.65
N LEU A 383 -6.56 -16.06 21.41
CA LEU A 383 -5.48 -17.01 21.14
C LEU A 383 -4.12 -16.51 21.62
N ASP A 384 -3.86 -15.22 21.50
CA ASP A 384 -2.64 -14.58 21.98
C ASP A 384 -2.52 -14.71 23.51
N GLU A 385 -3.58 -14.37 24.24
CA GLU A 385 -3.66 -14.51 25.69
C GLU A 385 -3.53 -15.98 26.13
N ALA A 386 -4.24 -16.90 25.47
CA ALA A 386 -4.14 -18.33 25.75
C ALA A 386 -2.72 -18.87 25.52
N SER A 387 -2.04 -18.37 24.47
CA SER A 387 -0.66 -18.73 24.16
C SER A 387 0.32 -18.21 25.22
N ALA A 388 0.15 -16.96 25.64
CA ALA A 388 0.94 -16.35 26.71
C ALA A 388 0.78 -17.09 28.04
N GLN A 389 -0.44 -17.51 28.39
CA GLN A 389 -0.70 -18.30 29.61
C GLN A 389 -0.01 -19.67 29.59
N VAL A 390 -0.06 -20.35 28.43
CA VAL A 390 0.61 -21.66 28.28
C VAL A 390 2.13 -21.52 28.37
N ARG A 391 2.68 -20.47 27.75
CA ARG A 391 4.13 -20.22 27.77
C ARG A 391 4.65 -19.87 29.16
N SER A 392 3.87 -19.12 29.95
CA SER A 392 4.23 -18.68 31.31
C SER A 392 3.96 -19.76 32.36
N GLY A 393 3.22 -20.81 32.01
CA GLY A 393 2.86 -21.89 32.90
C GLY A 393 3.98 -22.93 33.11
N PRO A 394 3.81 -23.84 34.09
CA PRO A 394 4.75 -24.95 34.29
C PRO A 394 4.69 -25.90 33.09
N VAL A 395 5.81 -26.04 32.37
CA VAL A 395 5.94 -26.96 31.24
C VAL A 395 6.74 -28.18 31.70
N PRO A 396 6.22 -29.41 31.61
CA PRO A 396 6.99 -30.62 31.94
C PRO A 396 8.24 -30.73 31.05
N PRO A 397 9.38 -31.18 31.59
CA PRO A 397 10.60 -31.36 30.81
C PRO A 397 10.36 -32.26 29.58
N GLY A 398 10.77 -31.79 28.38
CA GLY A 398 10.65 -32.56 27.14
C GLY A 398 9.29 -32.48 26.45
N THR A 399 8.35 -31.65 26.92
CA THR A 399 7.05 -31.41 26.26
C THR A 399 7.03 -30.01 25.61
N THR A 400 6.46 -29.92 24.41
CA THR A 400 6.20 -28.62 23.79
C THR A 400 4.88 -28.06 24.35
N PRO A 401 4.87 -26.80 24.86
CA PRO A 401 3.64 -26.19 25.36
C PRO A 401 2.60 -26.10 24.25
N SER A 402 1.36 -26.51 24.56
CA SER A 402 0.29 -26.59 23.54
C SER A 402 -0.97 -25.86 23.98
N VAL A 403 -1.48 -25.02 23.10
CA VAL A 403 -2.78 -24.33 23.22
C VAL A 403 -3.84 -25.24 22.62
N THR A 404 -4.69 -25.79 23.50
CA THR A 404 -5.79 -26.70 23.18
C THR A 404 -7.14 -25.99 23.35
N GLU A 405 -8.24 -26.62 22.92
CA GLU A 405 -9.61 -26.11 23.16
C GLU A 405 -9.87 -25.87 24.66
N GLU A 406 -9.38 -26.74 25.54
CA GLU A 406 -9.56 -26.58 26.97
C GLU A 406 -8.88 -25.33 27.52
N VAL A 407 -7.65 -25.02 27.05
CA VAL A 407 -6.92 -23.81 27.43
C VAL A 407 -7.70 -22.56 26.97
N VAL A 408 -8.13 -22.51 25.71
CA VAL A 408 -8.89 -21.39 25.16
C VAL A 408 -10.21 -21.21 25.94
N THR A 409 -10.91 -22.30 26.26
CA THR A 409 -12.18 -22.23 27.00
C THR A 409 -11.97 -21.71 28.43
N ARG A 410 -10.91 -22.14 29.10
CA ARG A 410 -10.54 -21.63 30.41
C ARG A 410 -10.17 -20.16 30.40
N THR A 411 -9.37 -19.71 29.40
CA THR A 411 -8.98 -18.31 29.24
C THR A 411 -10.21 -17.45 29.02
N ALA A 412 -11.12 -17.87 28.14
CA ALA A 412 -12.36 -17.14 27.86
C ALA A 412 -13.26 -17.05 29.10
N GLY A 413 -13.38 -18.15 29.90
CA GLY A 413 -14.15 -18.19 31.13
C GLY A 413 -13.57 -17.31 32.23
N ALA A 414 -12.26 -17.26 32.38
CA ALA A 414 -11.59 -16.38 33.35
C ALA A 414 -11.81 -14.89 33.05
N ALA A 415 -11.79 -14.49 31.81
CA ALA A 415 -12.06 -13.10 31.40
C ALA A 415 -13.53 -12.71 31.58
N ALA A 416 -14.47 -13.61 31.30
CA ALA A 416 -15.90 -13.38 31.54
C ALA A 416 -16.26 -13.21 33.03
N ALA A 417 -15.44 -13.73 33.94
CA ALA A 417 -15.61 -13.61 35.38
C ALA A 417 -15.07 -12.27 35.93
N LEU A 418 -14.29 -11.50 35.16
CA LEU A 418 -13.82 -10.20 35.59
C LEU A 418 -14.99 -9.18 35.48
N PRO A 419 -15.23 -8.33 36.52
CA PRO A 419 -16.27 -7.32 36.46
C PRO A 419 -15.94 -6.37 35.30
N VAL A 420 -16.80 -6.31 34.30
CA VAL A 420 -16.72 -5.32 33.23
C VAL A 420 -16.79 -3.95 33.89
N ALA A 421 -15.72 -3.16 33.78
CA ALA A 421 -15.73 -1.80 34.28
C ALA A 421 -16.95 -1.07 33.69
N PRO A 422 -17.80 -0.43 34.53
CA PRO A 422 -19.00 0.22 34.03
C PRO A 422 -18.60 1.26 32.96
N ARG A 423 -19.26 1.21 31.81
CA ARG A 423 -19.11 2.27 30.80
C ARG A 423 -19.27 3.61 31.49
N PRO A 424 -18.35 4.57 31.29
CA PRO A 424 -18.54 5.90 31.83
C PRO A 424 -19.92 6.38 31.39
N PRO A 425 -20.72 6.99 32.28
CA PRO A 425 -22.05 7.43 31.95
C PRO A 425 -21.99 8.34 30.73
N VAL A 426 -22.85 8.07 29.78
CA VAL A 426 -23.08 8.96 28.64
C VAL A 426 -23.60 10.27 29.28
N LEU A 427 -22.71 11.26 29.38
CA LEU A 427 -23.12 12.58 29.84
C LEU A 427 -24.21 13.04 28.87
N SER A 428 -25.44 13.09 29.39
CA SER A 428 -26.58 13.70 28.70
C SER A 428 -26.17 15.12 28.30
N PRO A 429 -26.45 15.58 27.07
CA PRO A 429 -26.16 16.96 26.72
C PRO A 429 -26.85 17.87 27.70
N PRO A 430 -26.21 18.99 28.11
CA PRO A 430 -26.88 19.98 28.96
C PRO A 430 -28.18 20.42 28.28
N VAL A 431 -29.24 20.44 29.03
CA VAL A 431 -30.56 20.93 28.59
C VAL A 431 -30.34 22.36 28.05
N PRO A 432 -30.78 22.68 26.82
CA PRO A 432 -30.66 24.04 26.33
C PRO A 432 -31.35 24.99 27.33
N HIS A 433 -30.63 25.98 27.83
CA HIS A 433 -31.23 27.07 28.57
C HIS A 433 -32.23 27.76 27.63
N ASP A 434 -33.49 27.78 28.05
CA ASP A 434 -34.57 28.52 27.40
C ASP A 434 -34.23 30.03 27.44
N PRO A 435 -34.09 30.71 26.29
CA PRO A 435 -33.74 32.11 26.25
C PRO A 435 -34.91 33.06 26.65
N THR A 436 -36.05 32.54 27.08
CA THR A 436 -37.24 33.32 27.38
C THR A 436 -37.33 33.83 28.82
N VAL A 437 -36.32 33.63 29.70
CA VAL A 437 -36.36 34.06 31.11
C VAL A 437 -35.63 35.40 31.39
N TRP A 438 -35.31 36.20 30.39
CA TRP A 438 -34.78 37.56 30.59
C TRP A 438 -35.69 38.64 29.98
N SER A 439 -36.90 38.73 30.50
CA SER A 439 -37.67 40.00 30.42
C SER A 439 -38.56 40.10 31.65
N MET A 440 -38.11 40.89 32.61
CA MET A 440 -38.80 41.61 33.65
C MET A 440 -37.97 41.67 34.95
N SER A 441 -37.11 42.66 35.03
CA SER A 441 -37.01 43.56 36.22
C SER A 441 -35.98 44.63 35.92
#